data_e7820fcd43db97fdcedcbdb13790139d
#
_entry.id   e7820fcd43db97fdcedcbdb13790139d
#
_cell.length_a   1.000
_cell.length_b   1.000
_cell.length_c   1.000
_cell.angle_alpha   90.00
_cell.angle_beta   90.00
_cell.angle_gamma   90.00
#
_symmetry.space_group_name_H-M   'P 1'
#
loop_
_entity.id
_entity.type
_entity.pdbx_description
1 polymer ?
#
loop_
_entity_poly.entity_id
_entity_poly.type
_entity_poly.pdbx_seq_one_letter_code
_entity_poly.pdbx_strand_id
1 'polypeptide(L)'
;MTPMRIALLIGTTAILAATLSAQTFTVLHNFELTDGQHPRGMLTNDSTGKLYGTTEFGGDVTNESDGNGVLFQLANRNGTWQESVLHKFSDGDDGADPEDGLIAGPGGNGNGAAPYGGSFTQTNCNLDGGCGTIYEIGRNGRFSVVYSFTGAPDGQQPFSALLAGANGSLYGTTELGGNLDCPFNSFGCGTVYQVNANGAEQVIYSFLGPDNNSDGANPFTALIKDEAGNLYGSTLFGGTINNADCEPDAGCGTVFELSPSNGGGWTETVLYRFQGGADGDFPAVSLFNTDGSIYGTTADGGNLSACGGSGCGTIFKLTNTNGQWTKTTVYAFSGSDGDGPISPLTHDTAGNLYGATAYGGNLNCTYYQPGCGVVFKVDPKGKETVLHTFSGNDGLFPGGGVLVYGNALYGTTMEGGDIANCSLDEYYTGCGVVYEISR
;
A
#
# COMPACT_ATOMS: atom_id res chain seq x y z
N MET A 1 5.84 83.59 -19.56
CA MET A 1 6.11 82.63 -18.43
C MET A 1 4.91 81.76 -18.31
N THR A 2 4.96 80.55 -18.85
CA THR A 2 3.86 79.57 -18.85
C THR A 2 4.10 78.56 -17.75
N PRO A 3 3.17 78.23 -16.87
CA PRO A 3 3.38 77.28 -15.80
C PRO A 3 3.24 75.86 -16.34
N MET A 4 4.26 75.05 -16.06
CA MET A 4 4.33 73.57 -16.34
C MET A 4 3.48 72.81 -15.33
N ARG A 5 2.42 72.11 -15.80
CA ARG A 5 1.62 71.24 -14.98
C ARG A 5 2.28 69.89 -14.91
N ILE A 6 2.73 69.47 -13.74
CA ILE A 6 3.21 68.12 -13.45
C ILE A 6 1.99 67.26 -13.18
N ALA A 7 1.72 66.28 -14.03
CA ALA A 7 0.70 65.25 -13.76
C ALA A 7 1.34 64.11 -12.96
N LEU A 8 0.87 63.90 -11.74
CA LEU A 8 1.26 62.81 -10.87
C LEU A 8 0.44 61.55 -11.23
N LEU A 9 1.06 60.57 -11.91
CA LEU A 9 0.47 59.26 -12.14
C LEU A 9 0.61 58.43 -10.84
N ILE A 10 -0.51 58.22 -10.14
CA ILE A 10 -0.60 57.28 -9.04
C ILE A 10 -0.90 55.90 -9.66
N GLY A 11 0.13 55.06 -9.80
CA GLY A 11 -0.03 53.66 -10.18
C GLY A 11 -0.55 52.87 -9.00
N THR A 12 -1.81 52.42 -9.07
CA THR A 12 -2.38 51.45 -8.12
C THR A 12 -1.87 50.06 -8.49
N THR A 13 -0.86 49.57 -7.79
CA THR A 13 -0.49 48.13 -7.80
C THR A 13 -1.56 47.35 -7.05
N ALA A 14 -2.42 46.64 -7.79
CA ALA A 14 -3.30 45.65 -7.21
C ALA A 14 -2.46 44.44 -6.74
N ILE A 15 -2.25 44.33 -5.44
CA ILE A 15 -1.69 43.13 -4.84
C ILE A 15 -2.85 42.10 -4.86
N LEU A 16 -2.79 41.13 -5.82
CA LEU A 16 -3.57 39.93 -5.73
C LEU A 16 -3.04 39.16 -4.50
N ALA A 17 -3.72 39.25 -3.39
CA ALA A 17 -3.57 38.34 -2.29
C ALA A 17 -4.12 36.98 -2.78
N ALA A 18 -3.25 36.07 -3.19
CA ALA A 18 -3.61 34.67 -3.31
C ALA A 18 -4.03 34.22 -1.91
N THR A 19 -5.29 33.95 -1.72
CA THR A 19 -5.76 33.25 -0.51
C THR A 19 -5.15 31.86 -0.58
N LEU A 20 -4.04 31.61 0.14
CA LEU A 20 -3.65 30.25 0.46
C LEU A 20 -4.85 29.66 1.21
N SER A 21 -5.56 28.74 0.57
CA SER A 21 -6.49 27.87 1.29
C SER A 21 -5.67 27.15 2.35
N ALA A 22 -5.99 27.36 3.62
CA ALA A 22 -5.36 26.59 4.67
C ALA A 22 -5.75 25.13 4.46
N GLN A 23 -4.75 24.27 4.41
CA GLN A 23 -4.95 22.83 4.37
C GLN A 23 -5.78 22.42 5.59
N THR A 24 -6.84 21.63 5.37
CA THR A 24 -7.72 21.15 6.45
C THR A 24 -7.72 19.63 6.46
N PHE A 25 -7.60 19.08 7.66
CA PHE A 25 -7.79 17.65 7.92
C PHE A 25 -9.22 17.42 8.43
N THR A 26 -9.87 16.35 7.96
CA THR A 26 -11.22 15.98 8.35
C THR A 26 -11.35 14.47 8.45
N VAL A 27 -11.82 13.95 9.57
CA VAL A 27 -12.26 12.55 9.67
C VAL A 27 -13.61 12.41 8.96
N LEU A 28 -13.69 11.53 7.99
CA LEU A 28 -14.90 11.27 7.20
C LEU A 28 -15.76 10.18 7.81
N HIS A 29 -15.12 9.18 8.44
CA HIS A 29 -15.76 8.05 9.11
C HIS A 29 -14.86 7.53 10.22
N ASN A 30 -15.44 7.22 11.37
CA ASN A 30 -14.83 6.42 12.42
C ASN A 30 -15.45 5.03 12.34
N PHE A 31 -14.63 4.00 12.22
CA PHE A 31 -15.14 2.64 12.21
C PHE A 31 -15.59 2.19 13.59
N GLU A 32 -16.57 1.28 13.60
CA GLU A 32 -17.02 0.50 14.74
C GLU A 32 -16.85 -0.99 14.37
N LEU A 33 -16.78 -1.90 15.35
CA LEU A 33 -16.58 -3.33 15.10
C LEU A 33 -17.53 -3.95 14.06
N THR A 34 -18.77 -3.46 13.98
CA THR A 34 -19.81 -4.02 13.12
C THR A 34 -19.77 -3.54 11.67
N ASP A 35 -19.09 -2.42 11.40
CA ASP A 35 -18.90 -1.87 10.06
C ASP A 35 -17.43 -1.94 9.59
N GLY A 36 -16.52 -2.42 10.46
CA GLY A 36 -15.13 -2.71 10.12
C GLY A 36 -14.17 -2.32 11.24
N GLN A 37 -12.97 -2.87 11.15
CA GLN A 37 -11.82 -2.53 12.01
C GLN A 37 -10.54 -2.72 11.24
N HIS A 38 -9.51 -1.92 11.50
CA HIS A 38 -8.22 -1.92 10.81
C HIS A 38 -8.34 -1.74 9.29
N PRO A 39 -8.82 -0.58 8.80
CA PRO A 39 -8.78 -0.28 7.38
C PRO A 39 -7.32 -0.05 6.94
N ARG A 40 -6.75 -1.02 6.26
CA ARG A 40 -5.33 -1.13 5.96
C ARG A 40 -4.99 -0.79 4.52
N GLY A 41 -5.89 -1.12 3.60
CA GLY A 41 -5.68 -0.93 2.17
C GLY A 41 -5.83 0.51 1.69
N MET A 42 -5.19 0.82 0.55
CA MET A 42 -5.37 2.10 -0.11
C MET A 42 -6.81 2.24 -0.63
N LEU A 43 -7.41 3.40 -0.38
CA LEU A 43 -8.74 3.70 -0.92
C LEU A 43 -8.71 3.80 -2.45
N THR A 44 -9.78 3.35 -3.09
CA THR A 44 -10.04 3.61 -4.50
C THR A 44 -11.33 4.41 -4.67
N ASN A 45 -11.50 5.07 -5.82
CA ASN A 45 -12.70 5.84 -6.09
C ASN A 45 -13.35 5.46 -7.42
N ASP A 46 -14.66 5.61 -7.52
CA ASP A 46 -15.37 5.54 -8.78
C ASP A 46 -15.52 6.91 -9.48
N SER A 47 -16.07 6.91 -10.69
CA SER A 47 -16.31 8.13 -11.47
C SER A 47 -17.32 9.09 -10.85
N THR A 48 -18.05 8.68 -9.81
CA THR A 48 -19.02 9.50 -9.06
C THR A 48 -18.43 10.10 -7.78
N GLY A 49 -17.19 9.76 -7.44
CA GLY A 49 -16.47 10.23 -6.25
C GLY A 49 -16.79 9.46 -4.98
N LYS A 50 -17.40 8.29 -5.08
CA LYS A 50 -17.51 7.37 -3.95
C LYS A 50 -16.14 6.74 -3.69
N LEU A 51 -15.81 6.55 -2.43
CA LEU A 51 -14.61 5.87 -1.99
C LEU A 51 -14.94 4.41 -1.61
N TYR A 52 -14.03 3.51 -1.89
CA TYR A 52 -14.13 2.11 -1.55
C TYR A 52 -12.86 1.65 -0.86
N GLY A 53 -13.00 0.75 0.11
CA GLY A 53 -11.89 0.16 0.84
C GLY A 53 -12.30 -1.11 1.54
N THR A 54 -11.34 -1.70 2.22
CA THR A 54 -11.50 -2.92 3.03
C THR A 54 -11.05 -2.65 4.44
N THR A 55 -11.53 -3.45 5.37
CA THR A 55 -10.99 -3.55 6.72
C THR A 55 -10.54 -4.97 6.98
N GLU A 56 -9.42 -5.13 7.67
CA GLU A 56 -8.85 -6.43 8.03
C GLU A 56 -9.82 -7.21 8.93
N PHE A 57 -10.38 -6.57 9.93
CA PHE A 57 -11.29 -7.15 10.92
C PHE A 57 -12.64 -6.44 10.94
N GLY A 58 -13.50 -6.88 11.88
CA GLY A 58 -14.85 -6.35 12.05
C GLY A 58 -15.88 -7.05 11.16
N GLY A 59 -17.07 -6.50 11.13
CA GLY A 59 -18.17 -7.03 10.34
C GLY A 59 -19.09 -7.97 11.11
N ASP A 60 -18.92 -9.28 11.01
CA ASP A 60 -19.66 -10.24 11.82
C ASP A 60 -18.83 -10.69 13.04
N VAL A 61 -19.07 -10.07 14.17
CA VAL A 61 -18.39 -10.34 15.45
C VAL A 61 -19.16 -11.32 16.35
N THR A 62 -20.15 -12.03 15.81
CA THR A 62 -21.01 -12.92 16.62
C THR A 62 -20.38 -14.27 16.90
N ASN A 63 -19.52 -14.75 16.02
CA ASN A 63 -18.89 -16.09 16.12
C ASN A 63 -17.40 -16.01 16.48
N GLU A 64 -16.74 -14.93 16.13
CA GLU A 64 -15.32 -14.68 16.39
C GLU A 64 -15.15 -13.29 17.00
N SER A 65 -14.18 -13.12 17.88
CA SER A 65 -14.02 -11.90 18.67
C SER A 65 -13.82 -10.66 17.80
N ASP A 66 -13.10 -10.80 16.68
CA ASP A 66 -12.64 -9.68 15.87
C ASP A 66 -13.36 -9.57 14.51
N GLY A 67 -14.06 -10.63 14.05
CA GLY A 67 -14.64 -10.70 12.70
C GLY A 67 -13.55 -10.87 11.63
N ASN A 68 -13.97 -11.05 10.37
CA ASN A 68 -13.08 -11.40 9.23
C ASN A 68 -13.00 -10.29 8.20
N GLY A 69 -13.33 -9.06 8.60
CA GLY A 69 -13.26 -7.90 7.78
C GLY A 69 -14.48 -7.61 6.91
N VAL A 70 -14.46 -6.43 6.33
CA VAL A 70 -15.53 -5.96 5.44
C VAL A 70 -14.96 -5.31 4.18
N LEU A 71 -15.79 -5.31 3.15
CA LEU A 71 -15.68 -4.39 2.03
C LEU A 71 -16.70 -3.27 2.22
N PHE A 72 -16.25 -2.02 2.24
CA PHE A 72 -17.08 -0.86 2.49
C PHE A 72 -17.07 0.16 1.33
N GLN A 73 -18.08 1.04 1.35
CA GLN A 73 -18.19 2.20 0.47
C GLN A 73 -18.51 3.44 1.30
N LEU A 74 -17.82 4.56 1.03
CA LEU A 74 -18.22 5.88 1.50
C LEU A 74 -18.79 6.72 0.36
N ALA A 75 -19.94 7.33 0.57
CA ALA A 75 -20.59 8.21 -0.39
C ALA A 75 -20.87 9.58 0.24
N ASN A 76 -20.42 10.65 -0.43
CA ASN A 76 -20.76 12.00 0.00
C ASN A 76 -22.18 12.36 -0.46
N ARG A 77 -23.07 12.64 0.50
CA ARG A 77 -24.43 13.10 0.25
C ARG A 77 -24.62 14.49 0.85
N ASN A 78 -24.60 15.51 0.01
CA ASN A 78 -24.79 16.90 0.41
C ASN A 78 -23.80 17.39 1.48
N GLY A 79 -22.53 16.99 1.39
CA GLY A 79 -21.48 17.37 2.33
C GLY A 79 -21.35 16.46 3.55
N THR A 80 -22.17 15.41 3.66
CA THR A 80 -22.06 14.39 4.71
C THR A 80 -21.63 13.07 4.09
N TRP A 81 -20.55 12.50 4.59
CA TRP A 81 -20.09 11.18 4.19
C TRP A 81 -20.90 10.10 4.92
N GLN A 82 -21.30 9.08 4.20
CA GLN A 82 -22.06 7.95 4.71
C GLN A 82 -21.37 6.66 4.28
N GLU A 83 -21.04 5.85 5.27
CA GLU A 83 -20.52 4.51 5.06
C GLU A 83 -21.65 3.53 4.73
N SER A 84 -21.33 2.46 4.01
CA SER A 84 -22.18 1.31 3.76
C SER A 84 -21.32 0.06 3.58
N VAL A 85 -21.52 -0.96 4.40
CA VAL A 85 -20.92 -2.28 4.22
C VAL A 85 -21.50 -2.91 2.96
N LEU A 86 -20.63 -3.29 2.03
CA LEU A 86 -20.99 -3.97 0.78
C LEU A 86 -20.92 -5.48 0.91
N HIS A 87 -19.94 -5.99 1.70
CA HIS A 87 -19.75 -7.41 1.98
C HIS A 87 -19.09 -7.58 3.34
N LYS A 88 -19.49 -8.63 4.09
CA LYS A 88 -18.83 -9.10 5.30
C LYS A 88 -18.21 -10.44 5.01
N PHE A 89 -16.91 -10.54 5.21
CA PHE A 89 -16.19 -11.80 5.02
C PHE A 89 -16.51 -12.78 6.15
N SER A 90 -16.49 -14.08 5.85
CA SER A 90 -16.97 -15.11 6.78
C SER A 90 -15.89 -16.10 7.19
N ASP A 91 -14.64 -15.94 6.75
CA ASP A 91 -13.57 -16.94 6.86
C ASP A 91 -13.97 -18.29 6.24
N GLY A 92 -14.88 -18.24 5.28
CA GLY A 92 -15.34 -19.39 4.51
C GLY A 92 -14.81 -19.34 3.08
N ASP A 93 -15.62 -19.84 2.16
CA ASP A 93 -15.30 -19.85 0.72
C ASP A 93 -15.07 -18.44 0.14
N ASP A 94 -15.51 -17.38 0.81
CA ASP A 94 -15.44 -16.00 0.37
C ASP A 94 -14.14 -15.28 0.74
N GLY A 95 -13.32 -15.86 1.62
CA GLY A 95 -12.06 -15.30 2.11
C GLY A 95 -12.18 -14.67 3.49
N ALA A 96 -11.06 -14.17 4.01
CA ALA A 96 -10.95 -13.47 5.29
C ALA A 96 -9.82 -12.42 5.27
N ASP A 97 -9.95 -11.43 6.15
CA ASP A 97 -8.95 -10.43 6.50
C ASP A 97 -8.38 -9.66 5.28
N PRO A 98 -9.23 -9.02 4.44
CA PRO A 98 -8.74 -8.30 3.27
C PRO A 98 -7.89 -7.10 3.68
N GLU A 99 -6.59 -7.20 3.48
CA GLU A 99 -5.62 -6.19 3.90
C GLU A 99 -5.39 -5.07 2.90
N ASP A 100 -5.67 -5.28 1.61
CA ASP A 100 -5.44 -4.26 0.59
C ASP A 100 -6.74 -3.81 -0.09
N GLY A 101 -6.66 -2.63 -0.72
CA GLY A 101 -7.80 -1.99 -1.34
C GLY A 101 -8.26 -2.65 -2.64
N LEU A 102 -9.38 -2.15 -3.15
CA LEU A 102 -9.90 -2.57 -4.44
C LEU A 102 -9.16 -1.89 -5.59
N ILE A 103 -9.03 -2.62 -6.69
CA ILE A 103 -8.73 -2.01 -7.98
C ILE A 103 -9.99 -1.95 -8.85
N ALA A 104 -10.05 -0.92 -9.72
CA ALA A 104 -11.11 -0.84 -10.72
C ALA A 104 -10.88 -1.90 -11.80
N GLY A 105 -11.77 -2.87 -11.88
CA GLY A 105 -11.78 -3.92 -12.88
C GLY A 105 -12.56 -3.54 -14.17
N PRO A 106 -12.57 -4.45 -15.15
CA PRO A 106 -13.33 -4.29 -16.36
C PRO A 106 -14.82 -4.06 -16.10
N GLY A 107 -15.44 -3.17 -16.87
CA GLY A 107 -16.86 -2.86 -16.71
C GLY A 107 -17.17 -2.02 -15.47
N GLY A 108 -16.16 -1.62 -14.67
CA GLY A 108 -16.29 -0.82 -13.45
C GLY A 108 -16.72 -1.63 -12.24
N ASN A 109 -16.43 -2.91 -12.23
CA ASN A 109 -16.43 -3.74 -11.04
C ASN A 109 -15.20 -3.41 -10.20
N GLY A 110 -15.22 -3.71 -8.89
CA GLY A 110 -14.05 -3.69 -8.03
C GLY A 110 -13.48 -5.11 -7.90
N ASN A 111 -12.17 -5.25 -7.92
CA ASN A 111 -11.50 -6.52 -7.63
C ASN A 111 -10.55 -6.36 -6.45
N GLY A 112 -10.47 -7.36 -5.58
CA GLY A 112 -9.59 -7.40 -4.44
C GLY A 112 -9.12 -8.81 -4.12
N ALA A 113 -8.25 -8.91 -3.14
CA ALA A 113 -7.74 -10.16 -2.60
C ALA A 113 -8.03 -10.24 -1.09
N ALA A 114 -8.20 -11.45 -0.59
CA ALA A 114 -8.26 -11.77 0.83
C ALA A 114 -7.21 -12.85 1.11
N PRO A 115 -6.24 -12.61 2.01
CA PRO A 115 -5.11 -13.50 2.22
C PRO A 115 -5.49 -14.82 2.88
N TYR A 116 -6.61 -14.89 3.56
CA TYR A 116 -7.08 -16.06 4.26
C TYR A 116 -8.45 -16.54 3.75
N GLY A 117 -8.98 -17.63 4.32
CA GLY A 117 -10.20 -18.24 3.85
C GLY A 117 -10.04 -18.95 2.50
N GLY A 118 -11.15 -19.14 1.80
CA GLY A 118 -11.22 -19.89 0.55
C GLY A 118 -11.42 -21.38 0.81
N SER A 119 -10.76 -22.24 0.02
CA SER A 119 -10.96 -23.70 0.12
C SER A 119 -10.15 -24.32 1.26
N PHE A 120 -10.80 -24.74 2.32
CA PHE A 120 -10.21 -25.50 3.44
C PHE A 120 -9.94 -26.99 3.16
N THR A 121 -10.25 -27.48 1.97
CA THR A 121 -10.01 -28.90 1.60
C THR A 121 -8.55 -29.17 1.22
N GLN A 122 -7.73 -28.14 1.13
CA GLN A 122 -6.33 -28.23 0.72
C GLN A 122 -5.42 -28.40 1.93
N THR A 123 -4.62 -29.47 1.91
CA THR A 123 -3.65 -29.78 2.97
C THR A 123 -2.36 -28.97 2.87
N ASN A 124 -2.23 -28.16 1.84
CA ASN A 124 -1.00 -27.44 1.50
C ASN A 124 -1.07 -25.94 1.86
N CYS A 125 -2.17 -25.47 2.46
CA CYS A 125 -2.28 -24.12 2.98
C CYS A 125 -1.62 -24.00 4.36
N ASN A 126 -1.07 -22.85 4.66
CA ASN A 126 -0.53 -22.58 5.98
C ASN A 126 -1.63 -22.71 7.02
N LEU A 127 -1.35 -23.50 8.03
CA LEU A 127 -2.11 -23.82 9.24
C LEU A 127 -3.35 -22.91 9.49
N ASP A 128 -4.53 -23.52 9.46
CA ASP A 128 -5.78 -23.03 10.03
C ASP A 128 -6.57 -21.91 9.31
N GLY A 129 -5.99 -21.16 8.35
CA GLY A 129 -6.64 -19.99 7.77
C GLY A 129 -7.00 -20.08 6.27
N GLY A 130 -6.86 -21.23 5.59
CA GLY A 130 -7.04 -21.28 4.13
C GLY A 130 -5.86 -20.69 3.34
N CYS A 131 -5.97 -20.62 2.00
CA CYS A 131 -4.92 -20.11 1.12
C CYS A 131 -5.22 -18.72 0.56
N GLY A 132 -6.40 -18.20 0.82
CA GLY A 132 -6.86 -16.91 0.32
C GLY A 132 -7.63 -16.97 -0.99
N THR A 133 -8.22 -15.84 -1.35
CA THR A 133 -9.11 -15.70 -2.50
C THR A 133 -8.84 -14.42 -3.30
N ILE A 134 -9.24 -14.44 -4.56
CA ILE A 134 -9.47 -13.25 -5.38
C ILE A 134 -10.98 -13.09 -5.54
N TYR A 135 -11.49 -11.89 -5.30
CA TYR A 135 -12.91 -11.61 -5.38
C TYR A 135 -13.24 -10.41 -6.30
N GLU A 136 -14.49 -10.36 -6.72
CA GLU A 136 -15.06 -9.26 -7.49
C GLU A 136 -16.32 -8.74 -6.79
N ILE A 137 -16.48 -7.42 -6.73
CA ILE A 137 -17.72 -6.74 -6.40
C ILE A 137 -18.27 -6.03 -7.64
N GLY A 138 -19.40 -6.48 -8.11
CA GLY A 138 -20.07 -5.88 -9.26
C GLY A 138 -20.68 -4.51 -8.93
N ARG A 139 -20.92 -3.68 -9.95
CA ARG A 139 -21.60 -2.37 -9.79
C ARG A 139 -22.98 -2.44 -9.14
N ASN A 140 -23.61 -3.61 -9.18
CA ASN A 140 -24.90 -3.89 -8.53
C ASN A 140 -24.75 -4.33 -7.06
N GLY A 141 -23.54 -4.31 -6.52
CA GLY A 141 -23.21 -4.77 -5.17
C GLY A 141 -23.14 -6.29 -5.00
N ARG A 142 -23.15 -7.07 -6.11
CA ARG A 142 -23.03 -8.52 -6.02
C ARG A 142 -21.56 -8.89 -5.83
N PHE A 143 -21.25 -9.55 -4.73
CA PHE A 143 -19.95 -10.19 -4.45
C PHE A 143 -19.86 -11.55 -5.13
N SER A 144 -18.66 -11.92 -5.60
CA SER A 144 -18.33 -13.26 -6.11
C SER A 144 -16.84 -13.53 -6.00
N VAL A 145 -16.49 -14.76 -5.63
CA VAL A 145 -15.11 -15.24 -5.69
C VAL A 145 -14.75 -15.55 -7.13
N VAL A 146 -13.61 -15.04 -7.57
CA VAL A 146 -13.04 -15.23 -8.91
C VAL A 146 -12.10 -16.43 -8.91
N TYR A 147 -11.29 -16.55 -7.85
CA TYR A 147 -10.32 -17.64 -7.67
C TYR A 147 -10.09 -17.90 -6.19
N SER A 148 -9.87 -19.17 -5.83
CA SER A 148 -9.42 -19.59 -4.49
C SER A 148 -8.08 -20.32 -4.63
N PHE A 149 -7.07 -19.83 -3.94
CA PHE A 149 -5.75 -20.45 -3.94
C PHE A 149 -5.73 -21.79 -3.26
N THR A 150 -4.76 -22.63 -3.64
CA THR A 150 -4.69 -24.04 -3.22
C THR A 150 -3.37 -24.41 -2.51
N GLY A 151 -2.50 -23.43 -2.28
CA GLY A 151 -1.15 -23.66 -1.77
C GLY A 151 -0.22 -24.29 -2.80
N ALA A 152 1.03 -24.51 -2.45
CA ALA A 152 2.05 -24.95 -3.41
C ALA A 152 1.61 -26.18 -4.27
N PRO A 153 1.90 -26.17 -5.59
CA PRO A 153 2.74 -25.21 -6.32
C PRO A 153 2.06 -23.90 -6.73
N ASP A 154 0.78 -23.74 -6.45
CA ASP A 154 0.01 -22.52 -6.52
C ASP A 154 0.47 -21.52 -5.44
N GLY A 155 -0.11 -20.33 -5.43
CA GLY A 155 0.16 -19.33 -4.39
C GLY A 155 -0.65 -19.57 -3.12
N GLN A 156 -0.30 -18.79 -2.10
CA GLN A 156 -1.04 -18.71 -0.84
C GLN A 156 -0.76 -17.35 -0.19
N GLN A 157 -1.77 -16.81 0.50
CA GLN A 157 -1.70 -15.51 1.15
C GLN A 157 -1.45 -14.34 0.16
N PRO A 158 -2.44 -14.00 -0.69
CA PRO A 158 -2.38 -12.83 -1.57
C PRO A 158 -2.64 -11.55 -0.77
N PHE A 159 -1.60 -11.01 -0.12
CA PHE A 159 -1.71 -9.78 0.68
C PHE A 159 -1.77 -8.50 -0.15
N SER A 160 -1.21 -8.51 -1.35
CA SER A 160 -1.03 -7.30 -2.15
C SER A 160 -2.25 -6.91 -2.96
N ALA A 161 -2.39 -5.60 -3.23
CA ALA A 161 -3.35 -5.12 -4.22
C ALA A 161 -3.10 -5.76 -5.59
N LEU A 162 -4.20 -5.99 -6.29
CA LEU A 162 -4.17 -6.51 -7.65
C LEU A 162 -3.73 -5.44 -8.65
N LEU A 163 -3.13 -5.85 -9.75
CA LEU A 163 -2.83 -5.01 -10.89
C LEU A 163 -3.72 -5.41 -12.09
N ALA A 164 -4.46 -4.46 -12.63
CA ALA A 164 -5.26 -4.69 -13.83
C ALA A 164 -4.38 -4.89 -15.06
N GLY A 165 -4.56 -6.03 -15.73
CA GLY A 165 -3.91 -6.39 -16.97
C GLY A 165 -4.74 -6.06 -18.21
N ALA A 166 -4.29 -6.53 -19.37
CA ALA A 166 -5.04 -6.44 -20.61
C ALA A 166 -6.20 -7.46 -20.63
N ASN A 167 -7.26 -7.15 -21.38
CA ASN A 167 -8.39 -8.06 -21.62
C ASN A 167 -9.08 -8.57 -20.34
N GLY A 168 -9.03 -7.80 -19.26
CA GLY A 168 -9.66 -8.16 -17.99
C GLY A 168 -8.87 -9.17 -17.16
N SER A 169 -7.61 -9.42 -17.46
CA SER A 169 -6.75 -10.17 -16.57
C SER A 169 -6.35 -9.34 -15.36
N LEU A 170 -6.02 -10.03 -14.28
CA LEU A 170 -5.52 -9.50 -13.02
C LEU A 170 -4.15 -10.11 -12.75
N TYR A 171 -3.22 -9.32 -12.24
CA TYR A 171 -1.93 -9.80 -11.73
C TYR A 171 -1.85 -9.53 -10.24
N GLY A 172 -1.13 -10.35 -9.51
CA GLY A 172 -0.85 -10.15 -8.10
C GLY A 172 0.33 -10.99 -7.64
N THR A 173 0.64 -10.86 -6.36
CA THR A 173 1.67 -11.64 -5.70
C THR A 173 1.05 -12.43 -4.55
N THR A 174 1.63 -13.58 -4.22
CA THR A 174 1.34 -14.30 -2.99
C THR A 174 2.58 -14.33 -2.13
N GLU A 175 2.45 -14.09 -0.84
CA GLU A 175 3.58 -14.11 0.09
C GLU A 175 4.24 -15.48 0.14
N LEU A 176 3.44 -16.53 0.11
CA LEU A 176 3.85 -17.94 0.21
C LEU A 176 3.36 -18.74 -0.99
N GLY A 177 3.67 -20.02 -1.02
CA GLY A 177 3.36 -20.91 -2.13
C GLY A 177 4.48 -21.00 -3.16
N GLY A 178 4.18 -21.52 -4.33
CA GLY A 178 5.15 -21.73 -5.40
C GLY A 178 6.12 -22.88 -5.11
N ASN A 179 7.42 -22.61 -5.15
CA ASN A 179 8.44 -23.60 -4.92
C ASN A 179 8.67 -23.86 -3.42
N LEU A 180 8.53 -25.12 -2.99
CA LEU A 180 8.74 -25.55 -1.60
C LEU A 180 10.22 -25.71 -1.21
N ASP A 181 11.18 -25.59 -2.15
CA ASP A 181 12.62 -25.59 -1.85
C ASP A 181 13.08 -24.22 -1.29
N CYS A 182 12.17 -23.44 -0.71
CA CYS A 182 12.44 -22.17 -0.05
C CYS A 182 13.27 -22.38 1.22
N PRO A 183 14.48 -21.80 1.35
CA PRO A 183 15.43 -22.16 2.40
C PRO A 183 14.97 -21.83 3.82
N PHE A 184 14.14 -20.81 4.00
CA PHE A 184 13.71 -20.35 5.31
C PHE A 184 12.18 -20.49 5.55
N ASN A 185 11.42 -20.93 4.56
CA ASN A 185 9.98 -21.11 4.71
C ASN A 185 9.50 -22.39 4.02
N SER A 186 8.99 -23.34 4.81
CA SER A 186 8.48 -24.62 4.31
C SER A 186 7.20 -24.53 3.46
N PHE A 187 6.58 -23.34 3.41
CA PHE A 187 5.37 -23.09 2.62
C PHE A 187 5.69 -22.39 1.27
N GLY A 188 6.96 -22.22 0.93
CA GLY A 188 7.43 -21.59 -0.30
C GLY A 188 7.85 -20.13 -0.12
N CYS A 189 8.51 -19.57 -1.13
CA CYS A 189 9.03 -18.21 -1.15
C CYS A 189 8.09 -17.21 -1.83
N GLY A 190 6.89 -17.63 -2.20
CA GLY A 190 5.88 -16.80 -2.85
C GLY A 190 5.91 -16.85 -4.37
N THR A 191 4.88 -16.28 -4.96
CA THR A 191 4.65 -16.29 -6.42
C THR A 191 4.27 -14.92 -6.96
N VAL A 192 4.42 -14.78 -8.28
CA VAL A 192 3.66 -13.83 -9.08
C VAL A 192 2.68 -14.63 -9.94
N TYR A 193 1.42 -14.23 -9.94
CA TYR A 193 0.36 -14.93 -10.67
C TYR A 193 -0.42 -14.01 -11.61
N GLN A 194 -1.12 -14.63 -12.54
CA GLN A 194 -2.11 -14.01 -13.41
C GLN A 194 -3.44 -14.76 -13.32
N VAL A 195 -4.52 -14.04 -13.07
CA VAL A 195 -5.89 -14.55 -13.21
C VAL A 195 -6.49 -13.92 -14.46
N ASN A 196 -6.93 -14.72 -15.41
CA ASN A 196 -7.55 -14.19 -16.63
C ASN A 196 -9.06 -13.90 -16.42
N ALA A 197 -9.70 -13.24 -17.39
CA ALA A 197 -11.09 -12.81 -17.29
C ALA A 197 -12.12 -13.94 -17.10
N ASN A 198 -11.75 -15.22 -17.32
CA ASN A 198 -12.63 -16.37 -17.07
C ASN A 198 -12.34 -17.05 -15.70
N GLY A 199 -11.49 -16.45 -14.88
CA GLY A 199 -11.15 -16.95 -13.55
C GLY A 199 -10.07 -18.04 -13.52
N ALA A 200 -9.44 -18.37 -14.68
CA ALA A 200 -8.33 -19.32 -14.68
C ALA A 200 -7.04 -18.60 -14.22
N GLU A 201 -6.44 -19.15 -13.19
CA GLU A 201 -5.17 -18.70 -12.63
C GLU A 201 -3.98 -19.39 -13.31
N GLN A 202 -2.85 -18.72 -13.32
CA GLN A 202 -1.55 -19.24 -13.72
C GLN A 202 -0.46 -18.59 -12.89
N VAL A 203 0.35 -19.38 -12.20
CA VAL A 203 1.63 -18.91 -11.64
C VAL A 203 2.56 -18.55 -12.81
N ILE A 204 3.01 -17.31 -12.89
CA ILE A 204 3.91 -16.81 -13.93
C ILE A 204 5.37 -16.77 -13.45
N TYR A 205 5.59 -16.71 -12.14
CA TYR A 205 6.89 -16.84 -11.52
C TYR A 205 6.77 -17.38 -10.08
N SER A 206 7.74 -18.24 -9.69
CA SER A 206 7.88 -18.74 -8.30
C SER A 206 9.26 -18.37 -7.80
N PHE A 207 9.32 -17.64 -6.70
CA PHE A 207 10.58 -17.23 -6.07
C PHE A 207 11.32 -18.44 -5.48
N LEU A 208 12.64 -18.38 -5.51
CA LEU A 208 13.54 -19.47 -5.04
C LEU A 208 14.21 -19.12 -3.69
N GLY A 209 14.13 -17.86 -3.27
CA GLY A 209 14.68 -17.38 -2.01
C GLY A 209 16.15 -16.95 -2.07
N PRO A 210 16.69 -16.52 -0.92
CA PRO A 210 17.98 -15.87 -0.86
C PRO A 210 19.16 -16.78 -1.25
N ASP A 211 19.11 -18.07 -0.94
CA ASP A 211 20.21 -19.00 -1.20
C ASP A 211 20.29 -19.46 -2.65
N ASN A 212 19.17 -19.49 -3.35
CA ASN A 212 19.04 -19.97 -4.71
C ASN A 212 18.92 -18.78 -5.68
N ASN A 213 20.04 -18.32 -6.20
CA ASN A 213 20.11 -17.24 -7.18
C ASN A 213 19.84 -15.83 -6.62
N SER A 214 19.50 -15.69 -5.34
CA SER A 214 19.24 -14.40 -4.67
C SER A 214 18.15 -13.57 -5.36
N ASP A 215 17.11 -14.21 -5.86
CA ASP A 215 16.01 -13.56 -6.61
C ASP A 215 14.98 -12.90 -5.70
N GLY A 216 14.88 -13.33 -4.46
CA GLY A 216 13.98 -12.77 -3.48
C GLY A 216 13.02 -13.78 -2.87
N ALA A 217 12.29 -13.33 -1.87
CA ALA A 217 11.22 -14.08 -1.22
C ALA A 217 10.21 -13.16 -0.57
N ASN A 218 9.01 -13.68 -0.37
CA ASN A 218 7.88 -12.98 0.22
C ASN A 218 7.57 -11.67 -0.54
N PRO A 219 7.09 -11.74 -1.79
CA PRO A 219 6.61 -10.57 -2.50
C PRO A 219 5.30 -10.11 -1.85
N PHE A 220 5.38 -9.05 -1.07
CA PHE A 220 4.28 -8.55 -0.24
C PHE A 220 3.59 -7.31 -0.84
N THR A 221 4.19 -6.69 -1.87
CA THR A 221 3.72 -5.42 -2.43
C THR A 221 3.00 -5.59 -3.75
N ALA A 222 2.13 -4.64 -4.08
CA ALA A 222 1.45 -4.59 -5.37
C ALA A 222 2.46 -4.49 -6.52
N LEU A 223 2.11 -5.10 -7.64
CA LEU A 223 2.87 -4.99 -8.88
C LEU A 223 2.57 -3.66 -9.57
N ILE A 224 3.56 -3.11 -10.24
CA ILE A 224 3.41 -2.02 -11.20
C ILE A 224 3.82 -2.51 -12.60
N LYS A 225 3.39 -1.81 -13.64
CA LYS A 225 3.71 -2.19 -15.02
C LYS A 225 4.11 -1.01 -15.88
N ASP A 226 4.94 -1.28 -16.90
CA ASP A 226 5.25 -0.33 -17.96
C ASP A 226 4.32 -0.49 -19.19
N GLU A 227 4.55 0.36 -20.20
CA GLU A 227 3.79 0.32 -21.46
C GLU A 227 4.12 -0.91 -22.32
N ALA A 228 5.27 -1.54 -22.12
CA ALA A 228 5.68 -2.77 -22.83
C ALA A 228 5.04 -4.02 -22.20
N GLY A 229 4.43 -3.89 -21.03
CA GLY A 229 3.79 -4.96 -20.29
C GLY A 229 4.74 -5.71 -19.35
N ASN A 230 5.95 -5.19 -19.10
CA ASN A 230 6.80 -5.71 -18.04
C ASN A 230 6.16 -5.39 -16.69
N LEU A 231 6.26 -6.33 -15.76
CA LEU A 231 5.80 -6.19 -14.38
C LEU A 231 7.00 -5.93 -13.47
N TYR A 232 6.82 -5.04 -12.52
CA TYR A 232 7.83 -4.73 -11.51
C TYR A 232 7.25 -4.93 -10.13
N GLY A 233 8.04 -5.45 -9.21
CA GLY A 233 7.66 -5.68 -7.83
C GLY A 233 8.86 -5.65 -6.90
N SER A 234 8.62 -5.85 -5.63
CA SER A 234 9.65 -6.01 -4.60
C SER A 234 9.37 -7.23 -3.75
N THR A 235 10.42 -7.75 -3.14
CA THR A 235 10.36 -8.83 -2.16
C THR A 235 10.86 -8.31 -0.82
N LEU A 236 10.27 -8.76 0.28
CA LEU A 236 10.72 -8.38 1.61
C LEU A 236 12.12 -8.92 1.90
N PHE A 237 12.39 -10.13 1.45
CA PHE A 237 13.64 -10.85 1.71
C PHE A 237 14.37 -11.19 0.40
N GLY A 238 15.57 -11.75 0.54
CA GLY A 238 16.42 -12.09 -0.59
C GLY A 238 17.47 -11.02 -0.89
N GLY A 239 18.11 -11.16 -2.04
CA GLY A 239 19.20 -10.27 -2.43
C GLY A 239 20.52 -10.65 -1.77
N THR A 240 21.11 -9.77 -0.98
CA THR A 240 22.40 -10.00 -0.33
C THR A 240 22.18 -10.59 1.05
N ILE A 241 22.53 -11.87 1.23
CA ILE A 241 22.55 -12.55 2.52
C ILE A 241 23.91 -12.35 3.23
N ASN A 242 23.99 -12.67 4.53
CA ASN A 242 25.19 -12.50 5.36
C ASN A 242 25.65 -11.04 5.50
N ASN A 243 24.76 -10.09 5.35
CA ASN A 243 24.96 -8.71 5.71
C ASN A 243 24.46 -8.47 7.15
N ALA A 244 25.30 -7.86 8.01
CA ALA A 244 24.95 -7.61 9.42
C ALA A 244 23.81 -6.58 9.58
N ASP A 245 23.53 -5.82 8.54
CA ASP A 245 22.50 -4.78 8.51
C ASP A 245 21.16 -5.29 7.92
N CYS A 246 21.07 -6.59 7.59
CA CYS A 246 19.86 -7.26 7.10
C CYS A 246 19.40 -8.34 8.07
N GLU A 247 18.17 -8.84 7.88
CA GLU A 247 17.70 -10.03 8.61
C GLU A 247 18.65 -11.21 8.37
N PRO A 248 19.12 -11.87 9.44
CA PRO A 248 20.04 -12.99 9.34
C PRO A 248 19.48 -14.09 8.43
N ASP A 249 20.29 -14.52 7.46
CA ASP A 249 19.99 -15.57 6.48
C ASP A 249 18.84 -15.25 5.50
N ALA A 250 18.14 -14.11 5.65
CA ALA A 250 17.00 -13.72 4.82
C ALA A 250 17.33 -12.60 3.80
N GLY A 251 18.26 -11.70 4.12
CA GLY A 251 18.62 -10.54 3.29
C GLY A 251 17.67 -9.35 3.48
N CYS A 252 17.93 -8.26 2.75
CA CYS A 252 17.22 -6.98 2.88
C CYS A 252 16.17 -6.74 1.80
N GLY A 253 15.90 -7.70 0.95
CA GLY A 253 14.93 -7.62 -0.13
C GLY A 253 15.49 -7.14 -1.47
N THR A 254 14.64 -7.26 -2.48
CA THR A 254 14.98 -6.95 -3.87
C THR A 254 13.90 -6.13 -4.57
N VAL A 255 14.28 -5.49 -5.67
CA VAL A 255 13.34 -5.06 -6.72
C VAL A 255 13.59 -5.88 -7.96
N PHE A 256 12.53 -6.43 -8.53
CA PHE A 256 12.58 -7.30 -9.71
C PHE A 256 11.75 -6.78 -10.87
N GLU A 257 12.06 -7.25 -12.07
CA GLU A 257 11.30 -7.11 -13.30
C GLU A 257 10.91 -8.50 -13.81
N LEU A 258 9.67 -8.68 -14.22
CA LEU A 258 9.21 -9.81 -15.01
C LEU A 258 8.90 -9.33 -16.43
N SER A 259 9.63 -9.80 -17.40
CA SER A 259 9.42 -9.50 -18.83
C SER A 259 8.75 -10.66 -19.55
N PRO A 260 7.68 -10.41 -20.34
CA PRO A 260 7.05 -11.46 -21.13
C PRO A 260 7.98 -11.94 -22.25
N SER A 261 8.11 -13.25 -22.38
CA SER A 261 8.97 -13.89 -23.41
C SER A 261 8.18 -14.23 -24.66
N ASN A 262 8.82 -14.19 -25.84
CA ASN A 262 8.20 -14.52 -27.13
C ASN A 262 7.63 -15.95 -27.25
N GLY A 263 7.86 -16.82 -26.26
CA GLY A 263 7.34 -18.20 -26.18
C GLY A 263 6.18 -18.41 -25.23
N GLY A 264 5.63 -17.34 -24.63
CA GLY A 264 4.51 -17.40 -23.68
C GLY A 264 4.92 -17.62 -22.22
N GLY A 265 6.22 -17.51 -21.91
CA GLY A 265 6.74 -17.52 -20.53
C GLY A 265 7.14 -16.12 -20.06
N TRP A 266 7.67 -16.05 -18.85
CA TRP A 266 8.21 -14.84 -18.25
C TRP A 266 9.67 -15.04 -17.87
N THR A 267 10.44 -13.95 -17.92
CA THR A 267 11.84 -13.92 -17.49
C THR A 267 11.97 -12.93 -16.35
N GLU A 268 12.49 -13.41 -15.22
CA GLU A 268 12.78 -12.57 -14.06
C GLU A 268 14.19 -11.96 -14.20
N THR A 269 14.31 -10.72 -13.71
CA THR A 269 15.59 -10.00 -13.59
C THR A 269 15.58 -9.20 -12.31
N VAL A 270 16.51 -9.46 -11.40
CA VAL A 270 16.71 -8.61 -10.23
C VAL A 270 17.35 -7.28 -10.65
N LEU A 271 16.63 -6.20 -10.44
CA LEU A 271 17.05 -4.83 -10.79
C LEU A 271 17.95 -4.22 -9.71
N TYR A 272 17.62 -4.49 -8.45
CA TYR A 272 18.35 -3.97 -7.29
C TYR A 272 18.26 -4.93 -6.10
N ARG A 273 19.36 -5.02 -5.33
CA ARG A 273 19.47 -5.77 -4.07
C ARG A 273 19.81 -4.80 -2.96
N PHE A 274 18.92 -4.67 -2.01
CA PHE A 274 19.14 -3.80 -0.85
C PHE A 274 20.25 -4.35 0.05
N GLN A 275 20.95 -3.43 0.71
CA GLN A 275 22.12 -3.74 1.53
C GLN A 275 21.89 -3.48 3.03
N GLY A 276 20.69 -3.06 3.43
CA GLY A 276 20.40 -2.63 4.78
C GLY A 276 21.09 -1.32 5.17
N GLY A 277 21.03 -0.97 6.45
CA GLY A 277 21.65 0.23 6.97
C GLY A 277 21.20 1.50 6.23
N ALA A 278 22.13 2.33 5.79
CA ALA A 278 21.78 3.57 5.07
C ALA A 278 21.13 3.33 3.70
N ASP A 279 21.24 2.14 3.13
CA ASP A 279 20.62 1.78 1.85
C ASP A 279 19.13 1.48 1.99
N GLY A 280 18.69 1.03 3.14
CA GLY A 280 17.31 0.66 3.43
C GLY A 280 17.07 -0.85 3.41
N ASP A 281 15.92 -1.24 3.94
CA ASP A 281 15.49 -2.62 4.19
C ASP A 281 13.97 -2.75 3.98
N PHE A 282 13.46 -3.93 3.64
CA PHE A 282 12.05 -4.19 3.36
C PHE A 282 11.47 -3.22 2.31
N PRO A 283 11.91 -3.31 1.04
CA PRO A 283 11.51 -2.38 0.00
C PRO A 283 10.07 -2.62 -0.48
N ALA A 284 9.36 -1.52 -0.76
CA ALA A 284 8.05 -1.51 -1.40
C ALA A 284 8.07 -0.62 -2.65
N VAL A 285 8.00 -1.22 -3.86
CA VAL A 285 7.82 -0.44 -5.09
C VAL A 285 6.38 0.06 -5.20
N SER A 286 6.20 1.28 -5.69
CA SER A 286 4.89 1.92 -5.70
C SER A 286 4.53 2.56 -7.04
N LEU A 287 5.49 3.12 -7.76
CA LEU A 287 5.23 3.95 -8.94
C LEU A 287 6.24 3.68 -10.04
N PHE A 288 5.74 3.57 -11.27
CA PHE A 288 6.54 3.63 -12.49
C PHE A 288 6.31 4.99 -13.17
N ASN A 289 7.37 5.79 -13.28
CA ASN A 289 7.26 7.13 -13.85
C ASN A 289 7.43 7.10 -15.37
N THR A 290 6.92 8.13 -16.05
CA THR A 290 7.01 8.31 -17.51
C THR A 290 8.45 8.42 -18.05
N ASP A 291 9.43 8.71 -17.19
CA ASP A 291 10.86 8.70 -17.54
C ASP A 291 11.51 7.29 -17.42
N GLY A 292 10.72 6.26 -17.13
CA GLY A 292 11.19 4.89 -16.93
C GLY A 292 11.82 4.62 -15.57
N SER A 293 11.72 5.54 -14.62
CA SER A 293 12.20 5.34 -13.25
C SER A 293 11.14 4.69 -12.37
N ILE A 294 11.59 3.92 -11.36
CA ILE A 294 10.76 3.29 -10.35
C ILE A 294 10.96 4.03 -9.04
N TYR A 295 9.87 4.37 -8.36
CA TYR A 295 9.89 4.90 -7.00
C TYR A 295 9.31 3.88 -6.02
N GLY A 296 9.84 3.90 -4.81
CA GLY A 296 9.35 3.07 -3.71
C GLY A 296 9.84 3.58 -2.37
N THR A 297 9.50 2.85 -1.34
CA THR A 297 9.90 3.09 0.05
C THR A 297 10.70 1.91 0.60
N THR A 298 11.47 2.14 1.66
CA THR A 298 11.99 1.08 2.51
C THR A 298 11.46 1.32 3.91
N ALA A 299 10.99 0.27 4.59
CA ALA A 299 10.42 0.41 5.94
C ALA A 299 11.46 0.91 6.93
N ASP A 300 12.67 0.37 6.83
CA ASP A 300 13.81 0.69 7.71
C ASP A 300 14.98 1.28 6.91
N GLY A 301 16.03 1.68 7.63
CA GLY A 301 17.28 2.21 7.07
C GLY A 301 17.28 3.71 6.87
N GLY A 302 18.22 4.20 6.08
CA GLY A 302 18.42 5.61 5.82
C GLY A 302 19.20 6.34 6.89
N ASN A 303 18.56 7.11 7.77
CA ASN A 303 19.22 7.85 8.84
C ASN A 303 19.42 6.99 10.09
N LEU A 304 20.53 6.30 10.19
CA LEU A 304 20.85 5.40 11.30
C LEU A 304 21.07 6.11 12.66
N SER A 305 21.10 7.44 12.71
CA SER A 305 21.13 8.17 13.99
C SER A 305 19.74 8.39 14.58
N ALA A 306 18.70 7.99 13.88
CA ALA A 306 17.29 8.09 14.29
C ALA A 306 16.66 6.70 14.53
N CYS A 307 15.45 6.66 15.07
CA CYS A 307 14.62 5.46 15.24
C CYS A 307 15.37 4.25 15.85
N GLY A 308 16.08 4.48 16.96
CA GLY A 308 16.75 3.40 17.70
C GLY A 308 18.02 2.82 17.04
N GLY A 309 18.42 3.32 15.87
CA GLY A 309 19.62 2.86 15.16
C GLY A 309 19.32 2.01 13.92
N SER A 310 18.08 1.55 13.72
CA SER A 310 17.66 0.87 12.47
C SER A 310 17.44 1.85 11.32
N GLY A 311 17.24 3.14 11.62
CA GLY A 311 16.76 4.15 10.70
C GLY A 311 15.24 4.20 10.65
N CYS A 312 14.69 5.24 10.03
CA CYS A 312 13.25 5.49 9.98
C CYS A 312 12.65 5.22 8.58
N GLY A 313 13.40 4.55 7.72
CA GLY A 313 13.01 4.27 6.36
C GLY A 313 13.35 5.38 5.35
N THR A 314 13.18 5.06 4.09
CA THR A 314 13.53 5.95 2.98
C THR A 314 12.47 6.00 1.90
N ILE A 315 12.51 7.04 1.09
CA ILE A 315 11.95 7.05 -0.26
C ILE A 315 13.11 6.90 -1.24
N PHE A 316 13.03 5.93 -2.15
CA PHE A 316 14.06 5.71 -3.16
C PHE A 316 13.56 5.91 -4.58
N LYS A 317 14.49 6.13 -5.48
CA LYS A 317 14.30 6.12 -6.92
C LYS A 317 15.30 5.17 -7.57
N LEU A 318 14.84 4.25 -8.41
CA LEU A 318 15.66 3.47 -9.31
C LEU A 318 15.61 4.08 -10.71
N THR A 319 16.78 4.26 -11.32
CA THR A 319 16.92 4.83 -12.66
C THR A 319 17.70 3.87 -13.54
N ASN A 320 17.16 3.57 -14.72
CA ASN A 320 17.85 2.76 -15.71
C ASN A 320 18.68 3.63 -16.66
N THR A 321 19.96 3.30 -16.79
CA THR A 321 20.86 3.92 -17.78
C THR A 321 21.52 2.82 -18.61
N ASN A 322 21.06 2.62 -19.83
CA ASN A 322 21.58 1.59 -20.74
C ASN A 322 21.55 0.16 -20.16
N GLY A 323 20.49 -0.21 -19.47
CA GLY A 323 20.33 -1.53 -18.84
C GLY A 323 20.93 -1.65 -17.44
N GLN A 324 21.60 -0.62 -16.95
CA GLN A 324 22.14 -0.57 -15.59
C GLN A 324 21.20 0.20 -14.68
N TRP A 325 20.67 -0.45 -13.65
CA TRP A 325 19.84 0.19 -12.63
C TRP A 325 20.69 0.76 -11.50
N THR A 326 20.39 1.96 -11.07
CA THR A 326 21.05 2.65 -9.96
C THR A 326 20.00 3.21 -9.01
N LYS A 327 20.23 3.02 -7.70
CA LYS A 327 19.38 3.58 -6.65
C LYS A 327 19.87 4.96 -6.20
N THR A 328 18.93 5.84 -5.96
CA THR A 328 19.15 7.13 -5.29
C THR A 328 18.14 7.25 -4.16
N THR A 329 18.58 7.58 -2.96
CA THR A 329 17.70 7.96 -1.85
C THR A 329 17.17 9.37 -2.13
N VAL A 330 15.86 9.48 -2.30
CA VAL A 330 15.14 10.74 -2.51
C VAL A 330 14.94 11.47 -1.20
N TYR A 331 14.58 10.72 -0.16
CA TYR A 331 14.37 11.20 1.21
C TYR A 331 14.69 10.09 2.21
N ALA A 332 15.22 10.47 3.37
CA ALA A 332 15.43 9.58 4.52
C ALA A 332 14.75 10.19 5.75
N PHE A 333 13.83 9.48 6.32
CA PHE A 333 13.06 9.91 7.49
C PHE A 333 13.93 9.97 8.76
N SER A 334 13.46 10.73 9.76
CA SER A 334 14.22 11.01 11.00
C SER A 334 13.39 10.91 12.27
N GLY A 335 12.19 10.34 12.20
CA GLY A 335 11.28 10.10 13.32
C GLY A 335 10.26 11.23 13.51
N SER A 336 10.67 12.48 13.67
CA SER A 336 9.73 13.61 13.85
C SER A 336 8.95 13.96 12.58
N ASP A 337 9.44 13.58 11.42
CA ASP A 337 8.85 13.75 10.09
C ASP A 337 8.26 12.44 9.53
N GLY A 338 8.34 11.37 10.29
CA GLY A 338 7.82 10.05 9.97
C GLY A 338 8.80 8.93 10.31
N ASP A 339 8.25 7.70 10.41
CA ASP A 339 8.98 6.47 10.68
C ASP A 339 8.20 5.28 10.10
N GLY A 340 8.86 4.38 9.40
CA GLY A 340 8.25 3.23 8.75
C GLY A 340 7.29 3.63 7.60
N PRO A 341 7.78 4.16 6.45
CA PRO A 341 6.95 4.43 5.27
C PRO A 341 6.62 3.12 4.55
N ILE A 342 5.69 2.36 5.08
CA ILE A 342 5.25 1.06 4.54
C ILE A 342 4.14 1.19 3.49
N SER A 343 3.53 2.37 3.37
CA SER A 343 2.42 2.61 2.45
C SER A 343 2.89 2.86 1.01
N PRO A 344 2.06 2.51 0.01
CA PRO A 344 2.32 2.87 -1.37
C PRO A 344 2.42 4.39 -1.56
N LEU A 345 3.35 4.83 -2.41
CA LEU A 345 3.43 6.22 -2.85
C LEU A 345 2.41 6.48 -3.96
N THR A 346 1.84 7.68 -3.95
CA THR A 346 1.08 8.23 -5.07
C THR A 346 1.68 9.55 -5.53
N HIS A 347 1.27 10.06 -6.69
CA HIS A 347 1.80 11.33 -7.20
C HIS A 347 0.70 12.22 -7.80
N ASP A 348 0.96 13.51 -7.83
CA ASP A 348 0.14 14.45 -8.59
C ASP A 348 0.77 14.79 -9.96
N THR A 349 0.06 15.57 -10.75
CA THR A 349 0.54 16.02 -12.08
C THR A 349 1.73 16.95 -12.04
N ALA A 350 2.07 17.52 -10.89
CA ALA A 350 3.26 18.35 -10.68
C ALA A 350 4.49 17.49 -10.30
N GLY A 351 4.32 16.17 -10.13
CA GLY A 351 5.36 15.23 -9.76
C GLY A 351 5.69 15.21 -8.27
N ASN A 352 4.83 15.78 -7.42
CA ASN A 352 4.95 15.59 -5.99
C ASN A 352 4.54 14.16 -5.63
N LEU A 353 5.31 13.53 -4.75
CA LEU A 353 5.00 12.23 -4.16
C LEU A 353 4.22 12.45 -2.85
N TYR A 354 3.27 11.57 -2.59
CA TYR A 354 2.48 11.53 -1.36
C TYR A 354 2.51 10.14 -0.79
N GLY A 355 2.53 10.03 0.53
CA GLY A 355 2.48 8.77 1.26
C GLY A 355 2.19 9.00 2.73
N ALA A 356 2.21 7.92 3.49
CA ALA A 356 2.09 7.95 4.94
C ALA A 356 3.20 7.12 5.58
N THR A 357 3.47 7.40 6.85
CA THR A 357 4.37 6.58 7.67
C THR A 357 3.59 5.98 8.82
N ALA A 358 3.85 4.72 9.14
CA ALA A 358 3.16 4.01 10.21
C ALA A 358 3.34 4.69 11.58
N TYR A 359 4.53 5.18 11.84
CA TYR A 359 4.98 5.76 13.10
C TYR A 359 5.61 7.14 12.90
N GLY A 360 6.21 7.68 13.96
CA GLY A 360 6.85 8.99 13.93
C GLY A 360 5.85 10.15 14.07
N GLY A 361 6.29 11.37 13.73
CA GLY A 361 5.51 12.59 13.91
C GLY A 361 5.41 13.00 15.38
N ASN A 362 4.27 12.80 16.02
CA ASN A 362 4.06 13.09 17.43
C ASN A 362 4.63 11.99 18.32
N LEU A 363 5.87 12.10 18.72
CA LEU A 363 6.59 11.10 19.54
C LEU A 363 6.03 10.91 20.96
N ASN A 364 5.07 11.72 21.42
CA ASN A 364 4.34 11.49 22.66
C ASN A 364 3.17 10.51 22.50
N CYS A 365 2.80 10.19 21.29
CA CYS A 365 1.90 9.12 20.95
C CYS A 365 2.71 7.82 21.00
N THR A 366 2.54 7.03 22.05
CA THR A 366 3.33 5.81 22.27
C THR A 366 2.39 4.63 22.36
N TYR A 367 2.48 3.73 21.39
CA TYR A 367 1.79 2.45 21.41
C TYR A 367 2.81 1.32 21.27
N TYR A 368 3.15 0.85 20.06
CA TYR A 368 4.25 -0.11 19.84
C TYR A 368 5.58 0.59 19.57
N GLN A 369 5.53 1.65 18.78
CA GLN A 369 6.67 2.49 18.40
C GLN A 369 6.33 3.96 18.72
N PRO A 370 7.33 4.83 18.89
CA PRO A 370 7.05 6.24 19.12
C PRO A 370 6.41 6.93 17.91
N GLY A 371 5.27 7.56 18.14
CA GLY A 371 4.54 8.34 17.13
C GLY A 371 3.31 7.63 16.58
N CYS A 372 2.34 8.42 16.15
CA CYS A 372 1.07 7.96 15.57
C CYS A 372 1.06 7.96 14.04
N GLY A 373 2.19 8.30 13.44
CA GLY A 373 2.34 8.41 11.99
C GLY A 373 2.04 9.79 11.44
N VAL A 374 2.40 9.98 10.17
CA VAL A 374 2.18 11.22 9.43
C VAL A 374 1.67 10.93 8.02
N VAL A 375 1.01 11.93 7.42
CA VAL A 375 0.86 12.03 5.97
C VAL A 375 1.86 13.05 5.48
N PHE A 376 2.64 12.69 4.46
CA PHE A 376 3.70 13.53 3.92
C PHE A 376 3.55 13.81 2.42
N LYS A 377 4.27 14.82 1.97
CA LYS A 377 4.49 15.17 0.58
C LYS A 377 5.98 15.37 0.35
N VAL A 378 6.53 14.84 -0.74
CA VAL A 378 7.89 15.13 -1.20
C VAL A 378 7.83 15.77 -2.58
N ASP A 379 8.41 16.96 -2.72
CA ASP A 379 8.44 17.67 -4.00
C ASP A 379 9.48 17.06 -4.97
N PRO A 380 9.46 17.41 -6.27
CA PRO A 380 10.42 16.88 -7.25
C PRO A 380 11.90 17.22 -6.97
N LYS A 381 12.17 18.07 -5.99
CA LYS A 381 13.53 18.41 -5.54
C LYS A 381 13.96 17.62 -4.31
N GLY A 382 13.10 16.69 -3.83
CA GLY A 382 13.35 15.88 -2.65
C GLY A 382 13.04 16.58 -1.32
N LYS A 383 12.35 17.73 -1.33
CA LYS A 383 11.94 18.41 -0.10
C LYS A 383 10.66 17.77 0.43
N GLU A 384 10.77 17.20 1.61
CA GLU A 384 9.63 16.68 2.37
C GLU A 384 8.85 17.83 3.07
N THR A 385 7.56 17.58 3.29
CA THR A 385 6.63 18.44 4.05
C THR A 385 5.59 17.53 4.71
N VAL A 386 5.54 17.51 6.03
CA VAL A 386 4.45 16.88 6.78
C VAL A 386 3.15 17.63 6.51
N LEU A 387 2.15 16.92 6.02
CA LEU A 387 0.82 17.45 5.73
C LEU A 387 -0.12 17.28 6.92
N HIS A 388 0.00 16.17 7.65
CA HIS A 388 -0.75 15.92 8.88
C HIS A 388 0.07 15.03 9.80
N THR A 389 -0.03 15.27 11.10
CA THR A 389 0.55 14.46 12.16
C THR A 389 -0.56 13.92 13.03
N PHE A 390 -0.72 12.60 13.05
CA PHE A 390 -1.76 11.96 13.84
C PHE A 390 -1.50 12.04 15.35
N SER A 391 -2.57 11.98 16.13
CA SER A 391 -2.56 12.15 17.59
C SER A 391 -3.29 11.04 18.35
N GLY A 392 -3.76 10.00 17.65
CA GLY A 392 -4.55 8.90 18.18
C GLY A 392 -6.05 9.13 18.06
N ASN A 393 -6.59 10.25 18.53
CA ASN A 393 -8.03 10.55 18.44
C ASN A 393 -8.51 10.81 17.00
N ASP A 394 -7.64 11.23 16.12
CA ASP A 394 -7.90 11.50 14.71
C ASP A 394 -7.34 10.40 13.78
N GLY A 395 -6.83 9.36 14.37
CA GLY A 395 -6.21 8.21 13.72
C GLY A 395 -4.85 7.86 14.29
N LEU A 396 -4.43 6.63 14.04
CA LEU A 396 -3.15 6.06 14.44
C LEU A 396 -2.75 5.01 13.41
N PHE A 397 -1.47 4.93 13.07
CA PHE A 397 -0.94 3.95 12.14
C PHE A 397 -1.56 4.05 10.72
N PRO A 398 -1.30 5.14 9.97
CA PRO A 398 -1.79 5.29 8.60
C PRO A 398 -0.99 4.39 7.65
N GLY A 399 -1.41 3.14 7.46
CA GLY A 399 -0.71 2.12 6.65
C GLY A 399 -1.20 2.02 5.21
N GLY A 400 -2.43 2.46 4.91
CA GLY A 400 -3.11 2.19 3.64
C GLY A 400 -2.70 3.02 2.43
N GLY A 401 -1.76 3.95 2.58
CA GLY A 401 -1.39 4.86 1.49
C GLY A 401 -2.37 6.02 1.32
N VAL A 402 -2.12 6.85 0.31
CA VAL A 402 -2.83 8.11 0.11
C VAL A 402 -3.40 8.18 -1.30
N LEU A 403 -4.72 8.21 -1.44
CA LEU A 403 -5.42 8.44 -2.71
C LEU A 403 -5.43 9.93 -3.04
N VAL A 404 -4.86 10.30 -4.18
CA VAL A 404 -4.95 11.66 -4.75
C VAL A 404 -6.20 11.74 -5.63
N TYR A 405 -7.24 12.45 -5.19
CA TYR A 405 -8.46 12.62 -5.98
C TYR A 405 -8.97 14.06 -5.91
N GLY A 406 -9.16 14.68 -7.07
CA GLY A 406 -9.56 16.09 -7.16
C GLY A 406 -8.53 17.02 -6.51
N ASN A 407 -8.96 17.85 -5.58
CA ASN A 407 -8.10 18.75 -4.81
C ASN A 407 -7.91 18.27 -3.37
N ALA A 408 -8.01 16.97 -3.13
CA ALA A 408 -7.87 16.37 -1.80
C ALA A 408 -7.03 15.10 -1.83
N LEU A 409 -6.60 14.70 -0.66
CA LEU A 409 -5.95 13.44 -0.35
C LEU A 409 -6.87 12.66 0.58
N TYR A 410 -7.05 11.38 0.32
CA TYR A 410 -7.85 10.48 1.13
C TYR A 410 -7.01 9.31 1.60
N GLY A 411 -7.23 8.86 2.81
CA GLY A 411 -6.53 7.70 3.35
C GLY A 411 -7.25 7.10 4.54
N THR A 412 -6.65 6.05 5.08
CA THR A 412 -7.12 5.30 6.23
C THR A 412 -6.06 5.26 7.32
N THR A 413 -6.49 5.07 8.56
CA THR A 413 -5.61 4.67 9.67
C THR A 413 -6.10 3.36 10.24
N MET A 414 -5.20 2.45 10.56
CA MET A 414 -5.57 1.13 11.09
C MET A 414 -6.23 1.23 12.46
N GLU A 415 -5.76 2.14 13.27
CA GLU A 415 -6.21 2.34 14.65
C GLU A 415 -6.56 3.80 14.92
N GLY A 416 -6.91 4.10 16.17
CA GLY A 416 -7.33 5.44 16.59
C GLY A 416 -8.77 5.76 16.24
N GLY A 417 -9.13 7.03 16.31
CA GLY A 417 -10.51 7.50 16.15
C GLY A 417 -11.33 7.36 17.43
N ASP A 418 -12.60 6.96 17.32
CA ASP A 418 -13.47 6.75 18.48
C ASP A 418 -13.17 5.41 19.16
N ILE A 419 -12.48 5.46 20.28
CA ILE A 419 -12.09 4.27 21.05
C ILE A 419 -13.21 3.67 21.90
N ALA A 420 -14.35 4.37 22.06
CA ALA A 420 -15.41 3.95 23.00
C ALA A 420 -16.16 2.68 22.54
N ASN A 421 -16.18 2.41 21.23
CA ASN A 421 -16.93 1.33 20.60
C ASN A 421 -16.03 0.23 19.97
N CYS A 422 -14.72 0.28 20.18
CA CYS A 422 -13.73 -0.50 19.47
C CYS A 422 -12.80 -1.35 20.34
N SER A 423 -13.15 -1.58 21.58
CA SER A 423 -12.30 -2.35 22.49
C SER A 423 -12.88 -3.74 22.70
N LEU A 424 -12.46 -4.73 21.93
CA LEU A 424 -12.60 -6.14 22.32
C LEU A 424 -11.36 -6.67 23.05
N ASP A 425 -10.19 -6.09 22.81
CA ASP A 425 -8.93 -6.45 23.46
C ASP A 425 -8.18 -5.23 24.01
N GLU A 426 -7.36 -5.44 25.05
CA GLU A 426 -6.46 -4.42 25.64
C GLU A 426 -5.34 -3.98 24.67
N TYR A 427 -5.26 -4.59 23.48
CA TYR A 427 -4.17 -4.38 22.51
C TYR A 427 -4.50 -3.35 21.43
N TYR A 428 -5.78 -3.09 21.11
CA TYR A 428 -6.15 -2.16 20.03
C TYR A 428 -6.76 -0.85 20.58
N THR A 429 -6.28 0.27 20.04
CA THR A 429 -6.72 1.60 20.44
C THR A 429 -7.62 2.25 19.38
N GLY A 430 -8.81 1.70 19.19
CA GLY A 430 -9.79 2.16 18.21
C GLY A 430 -9.84 1.31 16.95
N CYS A 431 -10.87 1.50 16.13
CA CYS A 431 -11.11 0.72 14.91
C CYS A 431 -10.53 1.35 13.63
N GLY A 432 -9.89 2.51 13.76
CA GLY A 432 -9.38 3.26 12.63
C GLY A 432 -10.39 4.25 12.04
N VAL A 433 -9.91 5.06 11.10
CA VAL A 433 -10.69 6.09 10.45
C VAL A 433 -10.47 6.13 8.94
N VAL A 434 -11.43 6.74 8.23
CA VAL A 434 -11.20 7.31 6.90
C VAL A 434 -11.08 8.82 7.03
N TYR A 435 -10.04 9.40 6.40
CA TYR A 435 -9.78 10.84 6.46
C TYR A 435 -9.66 11.50 5.09
N GLU A 436 -9.83 12.83 5.09
CA GLU A 436 -9.57 13.74 3.97
C GLU A 436 -8.60 14.85 4.40
N ILE A 437 -7.63 15.16 3.53
CA ILE A 437 -6.80 16.35 3.64
C ILE A 437 -7.05 17.20 2.40
N SER A 438 -7.66 18.38 2.56
CA SER A 438 -7.83 19.35 1.47
C SER A 438 -6.48 19.98 1.11
N ARG A 439 -6.23 20.26 -0.20
CA ARG A 439 -4.98 20.84 -0.71
C ARG A 439 -5.15 22.27 -1.14
#